data_64854c809737191045861c977f56758a
#
_entry.id   64854c809737191045861c977f56758a
#
_cell.length_a   1.000
_cell.length_b   1.000
_cell.length_c   1.000
_cell.angle_alpha   90.00
_cell.angle_beta   90.00
_cell.angle_gamma   90.00
#
_symmetry.space_group_name_H-M   'P 1'
#
loop_
_entity.id
_entity.type
_entity.pdbx_description
1 polymer ?
#
loop_
_entity_poly.entity_id
_entity_poly.type
_entity_poly.pdbx_seq_one_letter_code
_entity_poly.pdbx_strand_id
1 'polypeptide(L)' 'IDRMLEYYKFRCEHSKRAEEMRRYRTIYDLYIAPEPKTQQQIADEEHVDLSTVFRDQKAGISKLSALIFGWLD' A
#
# COMPACT_ATOMS: atom_id res chain seq x y z
N ILE A 1 -4.43 -12.98 7.31
CA ILE A 1 -3.68 -11.78 6.90
C ILE A 1 -3.14 -11.94 5.49
N ASP A 2 -2.55 -13.08 5.18
CA ASP A 2 -2.00 -13.31 3.84
C ASP A 2 -3.07 -13.24 2.75
N ARG A 3 -4.25 -13.80 3.03
CA ARG A 3 -5.37 -13.75 2.09
C ARG A 3 -5.88 -12.33 1.88
N MET A 4 -5.87 -11.52 2.94
CA MET A 4 -6.29 -10.11 2.84
C MET A 4 -5.33 -9.30 2.00
N LEU A 5 -4.03 -9.56 2.15
CA LEU A 5 -3.01 -8.91 1.34
C LEU A 5 -3.12 -9.31 -0.11
N GLU A 6 -3.36 -10.60 -0.39
CA GLU A 6 -3.58 -11.08 -1.74
C GLU A 6 -4.83 -10.45 -2.37
N TYR A 7 -5.90 -10.34 -1.59
CA TYR A 7 -7.13 -9.71 -2.06
C TYR A 7 -6.91 -8.22 -2.33
N TYR A 8 -6.20 -7.52 -1.45
CA TYR A 8 -5.87 -6.11 -1.66
C TYR A 8 -5.02 -5.94 -2.91
N LYS A 9 -4.01 -6.78 -3.07
CA LYS A 9 -3.17 -6.78 -4.27
C LYS A 9 -4.00 -6.99 -5.53
N PHE A 10 -4.88 -7.98 -5.50
CA PHE A 10 -5.77 -8.28 -6.62
C PHE A 10 -6.61 -7.06 -6.98
N ARG A 11 -7.21 -6.40 -5.99
CA ARG A 11 -8.01 -5.21 -6.24
C ARG A 11 -7.19 -4.07 -6.84
N CYS A 12 -5.98 -3.88 -6.33
CA CYS A 12 -5.09 -2.84 -6.84
C CYS A 12 -4.66 -3.12 -8.28
N GLU A 13 -4.32 -4.37 -8.58
CA GLU A 13 -3.92 -4.77 -9.93
C GLU A 13 -5.06 -4.63 -10.94
N HIS A 14 -6.29 -4.88 -10.51
CA HIS A 14 -7.46 -4.78 -11.38
C HIS A 14 -8.06 -3.38 -11.38
N SER A 15 -7.54 -2.48 -10.58
CA SER A 15 -7.89 -1.08 -10.64
C SER A 15 -7.20 -0.43 -11.82
N LYS A 16 -7.90 0.48 -12.50
CA LYS A 16 -7.30 1.24 -13.59
C LYS A 16 -6.52 2.45 -13.07
N ARG A 17 -6.41 2.60 -11.75
CA ARG A 17 -5.74 3.73 -11.13
C ARG A 17 -4.33 3.34 -10.70
N ALA A 18 -3.34 3.96 -11.30
CA ALA A 18 -1.94 3.76 -10.93
C ALA A 18 -1.67 4.10 -9.45
N GLU A 19 -2.46 5.02 -8.89
CA GLU A 19 -2.36 5.42 -7.50
C GLU A 19 -2.60 4.26 -6.53
N GLU A 20 -3.53 3.37 -6.82
CA GLU A 20 -3.83 2.24 -5.95
C GLU A 20 -2.69 1.23 -5.91
N MET A 21 -2.07 0.95 -7.06
CA MET A 21 -0.87 0.10 -7.08
C MET A 21 0.29 0.74 -6.34
N ARG A 22 0.46 2.06 -6.47
CA ARG A 22 1.50 2.78 -5.75
C ARG A 22 1.26 2.70 -4.24
N ARG A 23 0.02 2.86 -3.79
CA ARG A 23 -0.35 2.73 -2.38
C ARG A 23 -0.08 1.34 -1.85
N TYR A 24 -0.43 0.31 -2.61
CA TYR A 24 -0.13 -1.06 -2.25
C TYR A 24 1.37 -1.28 -2.11
N ARG A 25 2.17 -0.84 -3.09
CA ARG A 25 3.62 -0.99 -3.05
C ARG A 25 4.23 -0.27 -1.86
N THR A 26 3.69 0.90 -1.51
CA THR A 26 4.14 1.66 -0.35
C THR A 26 3.94 0.85 0.93
N ILE A 27 2.76 0.28 1.12
CA ILE A 27 2.46 -0.53 2.30
C ILE A 27 3.35 -1.78 2.33
N TYR A 28 3.49 -2.44 1.19
CA TYR A 28 4.33 -3.63 1.10
C TYR A 28 5.78 -3.30 1.48
N ASP A 29 6.33 -2.27 0.89
CA ASP A 29 7.74 -1.89 1.11
C ASP A 29 8.01 -1.43 2.54
N LEU A 30 7.03 -0.81 3.19
CA LEU A 30 7.20 -0.32 4.56
C LEU A 30 7.05 -1.41 5.62
N TYR A 31 6.15 -2.37 5.42
CA TYR A 31 5.75 -3.27 6.50
C TYR A 31 5.91 -4.75 6.21
N ILE A 32 5.90 -5.17 4.95
CA ILE A 32 5.77 -6.58 4.59
C ILE A 32 7.04 -7.14 3.97
N ALA A 33 7.74 -6.36 3.17
CA ALA A 33 8.95 -6.81 2.47
C ALA A 33 9.99 -7.35 3.46
N PRO A 34 10.77 -8.37 3.08
CA PRO A 34 11.83 -8.92 3.93
C PRO A 34 12.84 -7.87 4.39
N GLU A 35 13.07 -6.85 3.57
CA GLU A 35 13.92 -5.72 3.91
C GLU A 35 13.09 -4.44 3.79
N PRO A 36 12.39 -4.04 4.88
CA PRO A 36 11.54 -2.85 4.82
C PRO A 36 12.33 -1.60 4.42
N LYS A 37 11.73 -0.79 3.56
CA LYS A 37 12.32 0.45 3.10
C LYS A 37 11.85 1.62 3.96
N THR A 38 12.63 2.70 3.95
CA THR A 38 12.20 3.95 4.59
C THR A 38 11.30 4.72 3.63
N GLN A 39 10.55 5.68 4.17
CA GLN A 39 9.70 6.54 3.34
C GLN A 39 10.53 7.31 2.30
N GLN A 40 11.73 7.75 2.69
CA GLN A 40 12.60 8.48 1.75
C GLN A 40 13.05 7.59 0.60
N GLN A 41 13.39 6.34 0.88
CA GLN A 41 13.76 5.39 -0.18
C GLN A 41 12.62 5.16 -1.15
N ILE A 42 11.40 5.04 -0.64
CA ILE A 42 10.23 4.85 -1.48
C ILE A 42 9.97 6.09 -2.34
N ALA A 43 10.09 7.28 -1.75
CA ALA A 43 9.92 8.52 -2.48
C ALA A 43 10.91 8.61 -3.65
N ASP A 44 12.16 8.24 -3.41
CA ASP A 44 13.20 8.27 -4.43
C ASP A 44 12.91 7.25 -5.54
N GLU A 45 12.49 6.04 -5.17
CA GLU A 45 12.20 5.00 -6.16
C GLU A 45 10.97 5.31 -7.02
N GLU A 46 9.94 5.88 -6.41
CA GLU A 46 8.71 6.21 -7.10
C GLU A 46 8.74 7.58 -7.77
N HIS A 47 9.83 8.33 -7.58
CA HIS A 47 9.99 9.68 -8.13
C HIS A 47 8.87 10.63 -7.69
N VAL A 48 8.53 10.57 -6.41
CA VAL A 48 7.50 11.42 -5.81
C VAL A 48 8.05 12.12 -4.56
N ASP A 49 7.33 13.13 -4.10
CA ASP A 49 7.69 13.82 -2.86
C ASP A 49 7.44 12.95 -1.65
N LEU A 50 8.19 13.19 -0.58
CA LEU A 50 8.00 12.47 0.68
C LEU A 50 6.56 12.63 1.21
N SER A 51 5.97 13.80 1.04
CA SER A 51 4.58 14.05 1.43
C SER A 51 3.60 13.12 0.70
N THR A 52 3.91 12.79 -0.56
CA THR A 52 3.09 11.84 -1.33
C THR A 52 3.19 10.45 -0.75
N VAL A 53 4.38 10.02 -0.31
CA VAL A 53 4.57 8.73 0.34
C VAL A 53 3.74 8.63 1.63
N PHE A 54 3.77 9.65 2.46
CA PHE A 54 2.96 9.69 3.68
C PHE A 54 1.47 9.63 3.37
N ARG A 55 1.03 10.33 2.35
CA ARG A 55 -0.37 10.32 1.91
C ARG A 55 -0.77 8.92 1.43
N ASP A 56 0.08 8.28 0.61
CA ASP A 56 -0.17 6.95 0.10
C ASP A 56 -0.17 5.91 1.23
N GLN A 57 0.73 6.05 2.19
CA GLN A 57 0.78 5.20 3.37
C GLN A 57 -0.52 5.27 4.16
N LYS A 58 -0.96 6.48 4.45
CA LYS A 58 -2.20 6.70 5.21
C LYS A 58 -3.41 6.15 4.45
N ALA A 59 -3.50 6.43 3.16
CA ALA A 59 -4.60 5.94 2.34
C ALA A 59 -4.59 4.41 2.24
N GLY A 60 -3.40 3.81 2.08
CA GLY A 60 -3.26 2.35 2.01
C GLY A 60 -3.65 1.67 3.29
N ILE A 61 -3.22 2.20 4.43
CA ILE A 61 -3.58 1.65 5.75
C ILE A 61 -5.08 1.76 5.98
N SER A 62 -5.68 2.88 5.63
CA SER A 62 -7.12 3.09 5.76
C SER A 62 -7.89 2.08 4.92
N LYS A 63 -7.47 1.87 3.68
CA LYS A 63 -8.11 0.90 2.78
C LYS A 63 -7.97 -0.52 3.30
N LEU A 64 -6.79 -0.89 3.73
CA LEU A 64 -6.53 -2.23 4.26
C LEU A 64 -7.35 -2.48 5.53
N SER A 65 -7.42 -1.49 6.42
CA SER A 65 -8.24 -1.58 7.63
C SER A 65 -9.71 -1.80 7.28
N ALA A 66 -10.23 -1.08 6.30
CA ALA A 66 -11.62 -1.25 5.86
C ALA A 66 -11.87 -2.66 5.34
N LEU A 67 -10.92 -3.22 4.59
CA LEU A 67 -11.03 -4.59 4.08
C LEU A 67 -11.00 -5.62 5.22
N ILE A 68 -10.15 -5.40 6.21
CA ILE A 68 -10.06 -6.29 7.38
C ILE A 68 -11.36 -6.27 8.16
N PHE A 69 -11.90 -5.09 8.47
CA PHE A 69 -13.17 -4.98 9.19
C PHE A 69 -14.32 -5.58 8.40
N GLY A 70 -14.40 -5.33 7.11
CA GLY A 70 -15.42 -5.93 6.27
C GLY A 70 -15.31 -7.45 6.21
N TRP A 71 -14.12 -7.98 6.31
CA TRP A 71 -13.89 -9.42 6.30
C TRP A 71 -14.29 -10.08 7.61
N LEU A 72 -14.12 -9.38 8.75
CA LEU A 72 -14.46 -9.90 10.06
C LEU A 72 -15.97 -9.86 10.37
N ASP A 73 -16.69 -8.99 9.71
CA ASP A 73 -18.14 -8.90 9.83
C ASP A 73 -18.83 -9.93 8.93
#